data_d4aa9a9b4e6bb9e0c3e9a80c8343e849
#
_entry.id   d4aa9a9b4e6bb9e0c3e9a80c8343e849
#
_cell.length_a   1.000
_cell.length_b   1.000
_cell.length_c   1.000
_cell.angle_alpha   90.00
_cell.angle_beta   90.00
_cell.angle_gamma   90.00
#
_symmetry.space_group_name_H-M   'P 1'
#
loop_
_entity.id
_entity.type
_entity.pdbx_description
1 polymer ?
#
loop_
_entity_poly.entity_id
_entity_poly.type
_entity_poly.pdbx_seq_one_letter_code
_entity_poly.pdbx_strand_id
1 'polypeptide(L)'
;HEKLVFIDGEMKELQNYPPLIEANVLSIMVAHIAVKNNTTYNTDGMPATTSRRIVTDLLRDSLNFNGLIVTDALNMGGVRNVPEAEVLAVQAGCDIVLMPLDADKAYDRLLEKYTTDEQFKIEVDNSVKRIIRAKLALGLMNEE
;
A
#
# COMPACT_ATOMS: atom_id res chain seq x y z
N HIS A 1 -1.19 -16.92 6.56
CA HIS A 1 -2.46 -16.67 7.30
C HIS A 1 -3.64 -16.98 6.40
N GLU A 2 -4.47 -17.95 6.77
CA GLU A 2 -5.63 -18.38 5.96
C GLU A 2 -6.85 -17.43 6.15
N LYS A 3 -6.83 -16.56 7.16
CA LYS A 3 -7.93 -15.65 7.49
C LYS A 3 -7.42 -14.23 7.76
N LEU A 4 -8.29 -13.26 7.52
CA LEU A 4 -8.08 -11.87 7.90
C LEU A 4 -7.94 -11.75 9.43
N VAL A 5 -6.88 -11.11 9.87
CA VAL A 5 -6.60 -10.83 11.29
C VAL A 5 -7.08 -9.43 11.62
N PHE A 6 -7.52 -9.20 12.87
CA PHE A 6 -8.06 -7.91 13.30
C PHE A 6 -7.24 -7.31 14.43
N ILE A 7 -6.96 -6.02 14.32
CA ILE A 7 -6.61 -5.16 15.45
C ILE A 7 -7.92 -4.58 15.99
N ASP A 8 -8.14 -4.68 17.30
CA ASP A 8 -9.33 -4.18 17.96
C ASP A 8 -9.00 -2.93 18.79
N GLY A 9 -9.55 -1.79 18.40
CA GLY A 9 -9.34 -0.52 19.08
C GLY A 9 -8.03 0.17 18.73
N GLU A 10 -7.19 0.45 19.71
CA GLU A 10 -5.97 1.24 19.57
C GLU A 10 -4.84 0.46 18.89
N MET A 11 -4.16 1.10 17.96
CA MET A 11 -2.98 0.56 17.26
C MET A 11 -1.70 0.99 17.99
N LYS A 12 -1.38 0.34 19.13
CA LYS A 12 -0.25 0.71 19.99
C LYS A 12 1.11 0.64 19.30
N GLU A 13 1.24 -0.24 18.32
CA GLU A 13 2.46 -0.47 17.55
C GLU A 13 2.84 0.73 16.69
N LEU A 14 1.92 1.64 16.42
CA LEU A 14 2.20 2.86 15.63
C LEU A 14 3.29 3.74 16.23
N GLN A 15 3.48 3.71 17.55
CA GLN A 15 4.56 4.44 18.22
C GLN A 15 5.96 4.05 17.74
N ASN A 16 6.12 2.89 17.10
CA ASN A 16 7.41 2.40 16.61
C ASN A 16 7.76 2.97 15.22
N TYR A 17 6.79 3.55 14.50
CA TYR A 17 7.00 4.00 13.12
C TYR A 17 7.78 5.33 13.02
N PRO A 18 7.49 6.37 13.82
CA PRO A 18 8.19 7.64 13.69
C PRO A 18 9.73 7.51 13.75
N PRO A 19 10.34 6.77 14.70
CA PRO A 19 11.80 6.60 14.72
C PRO A 19 12.35 5.89 13.47
N LEU A 20 11.61 4.95 12.89
CA LEU A 20 12.02 4.27 11.65
C LEU A 20 11.95 5.21 10.45
N ILE A 21 10.91 6.05 10.39
CA ILE A 21 10.75 7.04 9.34
C ILE A 21 11.82 8.13 9.43
N GLU A 22 12.12 8.60 10.62
CA GLU A 22 13.23 9.54 10.89
C GLU A 22 14.61 8.95 10.50
N ALA A 23 14.78 7.62 10.67
CA ALA A 23 15.97 6.90 10.22
C ALA A 23 16.00 6.66 8.69
N ASN A 24 15.06 7.23 7.92
CA ASN A 24 14.95 7.11 6.47
C ASN A 24 14.80 5.66 5.98
N VAL A 25 13.94 4.85 6.63
CA VAL A 25 13.61 3.53 6.11
C VAL A 25 13.09 3.65 4.68
N LEU A 26 13.66 2.84 3.76
CA LEU A 26 13.38 2.96 2.32
C LEU A 26 11.95 2.54 1.98
N SER A 27 11.44 1.50 2.61
CA SER A 27 10.11 0.97 2.32
C SER A 27 9.41 0.43 3.57
N ILE A 28 8.07 0.48 3.55
CA ILE A 28 7.21 -0.13 4.57
C ILE A 28 6.25 -1.08 3.88
N MET A 29 6.16 -2.32 4.38
CA MET A 29 5.19 -3.31 3.91
C MET A 29 3.92 -3.21 4.75
N VAL A 30 2.77 -3.08 4.08
CA VAL A 30 1.46 -3.05 4.73
C VAL A 30 0.88 -4.45 4.78
N ALA A 31 0.61 -4.94 5.99
CA ALA A 31 0.05 -6.27 6.21
C ALA A 31 -1.45 -6.35 5.88
N HIS A 32 -1.93 -7.57 5.57
CA HIS A 32 -3.36 -7.85 5.40
C HIS A 32 -4.04 -8.02 6.77
N ILE A 33 -4.13 -6.91 7.51
CA ILE A 33 -4.76 -6.83 8.83
C ILE A 33 -5.91 -5.83 8.73
N ALA A 34 -7.06 -6.14 9.30
CA ALA A 34 -8.17 -5.18 9.42
C ALA A 34 -8.14 -4.49 10.79
N VAL A 35 -8.57 -3.25 10.83
CA VAL A 35 -8.72 -2.46 12.05
C VAL A 35 -10.22 -2.26 12.32
N LYS A 36 -10.67 -2.58 13.52
CA LYS A 36 -12.05 -2.39 13.98
C LYS A 36 -12.08 -1.62 15.30
N ASN A 37 -13.23 -1.02 15.63
CA ASN A 37 -13.43 -0.25 16.87
C ASN A 37 -12.40 0.87 17.08
N ASN A 38 -11.85 1.40 15.99
CA ASN A 38 -10.97 2.56 15.98
C ASN A 38 -11.71 3.73 15.30
N THR A 39 -11.80 4.87 15.98
CA THR A 39 -12.61 6.01 15.51
C THR A 39 -12.06 6.66 14.24
N THR A 40 -10.75 6.60 14.02
CA THR A 40 -10.07 7.28 12.91
C THR A 40 -9.70 6.31 11.79
N TYR A 41 -9.17 5.13 12.13
CA TYR A 41 -8.52 4.21 11.20
C TYR A 41 -9.25 2.87 11.05
N ASN A 42 -10.57 2.83 11.28
CA ASN A 42 -11.38 1.65 11.01
C ASN A 42 -11.33 1.30 9.51
N THR A 43 -11.05 0.05 9.19
CA THR A 43 -10.95 -0.42 7.80
C THR A 43 -12.26 -1.04 7.28
N ASP A 44 -13.32 -1.01 8.08
CA ASP A 44 -14.66 -1.53 7.74
C ASP A 44 -14.63 -3.02 7.30
N GLY A 45 -13.73 -3.80 7.92
CA GLY A 45 -13.54 -5.22 7.63
C GLY A 45 -12.65 -5.50 6.40
N MET A 46 -12.13 -4.48 5.74
CA MET A 46 -11.20 -4.64 4.62
C MET A 46 -9.75 -4.75 5.13
N PRO A 47 -8.85 -5.43 4.39
CA PRO A 47 -7.43 -5.43 4.70
C PRO A 47 -6.83 -4.02 4.65
N ALA A 48 -5.91 -3.71 5.55
CA ALA A 48 -5.20 -2.43 5.60
C ALA A 48 -4.53 -2.07 4.27
N THR A 49 -4.01 -3.06 3.53
CA THR A 49 -3.43 -2.91 2.20
C THR A 49 -4.37 -2.30 1.16
N THR A 50 -5.68 -2.46 1.32
CA THR A 50 -6.70 -1.88 0.41
C THR A 50 -7.42 -0.69 1.02
N SER A 51 -6.97 -0.21 2.18
CA SER A 51 -7.59 0.89 2.91
C SER A 51 -6.82 2.20 2.74
N ARG A 52 -7.43 3.18 2.06
CA ARG A 52 -6.86 4.53 1.94
C ARG A 52 -6.59 5.15 3.31
N ARG A 53 -7.47 4.93 4.30
CA ARG A 53 -7.29 5.43 5.68
C ARG A 53 -5.98 4.97 6.30
N ILE A 54 -5.53 3.76 5.98
CA ILE A 54 -4.26 3.23 6.51
C ILE A 54 -3.08 3.62 5.63
N VAL A 55 -3.18 3.42 4.32
CA VAL A 55 -2.04 3.61 3.41
C VAL A 55 -1.76 5.09 3.16
N THR A 56 -2.79 5.87 2.88
CA THR A 56 -2.62 7.31 2.60
C THR A 56 -2.77 8.14 3.87
N ASP A 57 -3.95 8.14 4.50
CA ASP A 57 -4.26 9.13 5.55
C ASP A 57 -3.37 8.92 6.80
N LEU A 58 -3.10 7.66 7.18
CA LEU A 58 -2.20 7.39 8.30
C LEU A 58 -0.73 7.42 7.87
N LEU A 59 -0.31 6.57 6.93
CA LEU A 59 1.11 6.33 6.68
C LEU A 59 1.75 7.47 5.87
N ARG A 60 1.09 7.97 4.81
CA ARG A 60 1.61 9.10 4.03
C ARG A 60 1.44 10.43 4.75
N ASP A 61 0.20 10.74 5.16
CA ASP A 61 -0.16 12.07 5.61
C ASP A 61 0.17 12.27 7.10
N SER A 62 -0.36 11.42 8.00
CA SER A 62 -0.17 11.60 9.44
C SER A 62 1.24 11.28 9.92
N LEU A 63 1.87 10.21 9.39
CA LEU A 63 3.23 9.81 9.73
C LEU A 63 4.29 10.40 8.77
N ASN A 64 3.87 11.12 7.73
CA ASN A 64 4.73 11.79 6.75
C ASN A 64 5.76 10.84 6.08
N PHE A 65 5.35 9.60 5.80
CA PHE A 65 6.23 8.63 5.17
C PHE A 65 6.35 8.85 3.66
N ASN A 66 7.55 9.18 3.20
CA ASN A 66 7.85 9.51 1.80
C ASN A 66 8.54 8.38 1.01
N GLY A 67 8.84 7.24 1.65
CA GLY A 67 9.44 6.05 1.03
C GLY A 67 8.42 5.21 0.24
N LEU A 68 8.82 4.01 -0.15
CA LEU A 68 7.97 3.08 -0.89
C LEU A 68 7.00 2.34 0.05
N ILE A 69 5.73 2.26 -0.33
CA ILE A 69 4.74 1.42 0.33
C ILE A 69 4.49 0.19 -0.53
N VAL A 70 4.71 -0.98 0.06
CA VAL A 70 4.57 -2.28 -0.60
C VAL A 70 3.42 -3.04 0.06
N THR A 71 2.59 -3.73 -0.72
CA THR A 71 1.61 -4.66 -0.14
C THR A 71 2.34 -5.87 0.45
N ASP A 72 1.76 -6.55 1.42
CA ASP A 72 2.06 -7.96 1.65
C ASP A 72 1.56 -8.78 0.45
N ALA A 73 1.91 -10.07 0.37
CA ALA A 73 1.64 -10.90 -0.79
C ALA A 73 0.13 -11.10 -1.03
N LEU A 74 -0.39 -10.65 -2.19
CA LEU A 74 -1.82 -10.67 -2.49
C LEU A 74 -2.39 -12.09 -2.69
N ASN A 75 -1.55 -13.13 -2.78
CA ASN A 75 -1.99 -14.52 -2.79
C ASN A 75 -2.30 -15.08 -1.40
N MET A 76 -2.08 -14.30 -0.32
CA MET A 76 -2.37 -14.72 1.06
C MET A 76 -3.88 -14.72 1.35
N GLY A 77 -4.29 -15.62 2.28
CA GLY A 77 -5.70 -15.83 2.63
C GLY A 77 -6.44 -14.60 3.16
N GLY A 78 -5.72 -13.65 3.77
CA GLY A 78 -6.33 -12.42 4.31
C GLY A 78 -6.86 -11.45 3.23
N VAL A 79 -6.45 -11.59 1.97
CA VAL A 79 -6.80 -10.67 0.87
C VAL A 79 -7.22 -11.38 -0.41
N ARG A 80 -6.87 -12.64 -0.60
CA ARG A 80 -7.09 -13.39 -1.86
C ARG A 80 -8.52 -13.40 -2.38
N ASN A 81 -9.49 -13.21 -1.50
CA ASN A 81 -10.92 -13.18 -1.85
C ASN A 81 -11.45 -11.74 -2.04
N VAL A 82 -10.59 -10.73 -1.93
CA VAL A 82 -10.96 -9.35 -2.22
C VAL A 82 -10.88 -9.15 -3.74
N PRO A 83 -12.00 -8.86 -4.42
CA PRO A 83 -11.99 -8.61 -5.85
C PRO A 83 -11.07 -7.44 -6.19
N GLU A 84 -10.27 -7.59 -7.24
CA GLU A 84 -9.37 -6.55 -7.73
C GLU A 84 -8.48 -5.92 -6.65
N ALA A 85 -7.98 -6.76 -5.72
CA ALA A 85 -7.18 -6.30 -4.58
C ALA A 85 -5.95 -5.48 -5.01
N GLU A 86 -5.36 -5.79 -6.16
CA GLU A 86 -4.25 -5.05 -6.77
C GLU A 86 -4.65 -3.61 -7.13
N VAL A 87 -5.84 -3.42 -7.72
CA VAL A 87 -6.36 -2.09 -8.07
C VAL A 87 -6.68 -1.30 -6.81
N LEU A 88 -7.37 -1.93 -5.85
CA LEU A 88 -7.70 -1.31 -4.56
C LEU A 88 -6.45 -0.91 -3.76
N ALA A 89 -5.39 -1.73 -3.79
CA ALA A 89 -4.13 -1.42 -3.12
C ALA A 89 -3.45 -0.19 -3.72
N VAL A 90 -3.39 -0.08 -5.06
CA VAL A 90 -2.86 1.11 -5.73
C VAL A 90 -3.72 2.34 -5.43
N GLN A 91 -5.05 2.22 -5.48
CA GLN A 91 -5.97 3.31 -5.10
C GLN A 91 -5.81 3.73 -3.63
N ALA A 92 -5.47 2.80 -2.76
CA ALA A 92 -5.17 3.11 -1.37
C ALA A 92 -3.84 3.88 -1.19
N GLY A 93 -2.93 3.85 -2.18
CA GLY A 93 -1.65 4.56 -2.18
C GLY A 93 -0.41 3.66 -2.06
N CYS A 94 -0.55 2.32 -2.25
CA CYS A 94 0.58 1.42 -2.37
C CYS A 94 1.33 1.66 -3.68
N ASP A 95 2.67 1.64 -3.63
CA ASP A 95 3.53 1.85 -4.78
C ASP A 95 3.88 0.55 -5.49
N ILE A 96 3.92 -0.55 -4.75
CA ILE A 96 4.31 -1.87 -5.24
C ILE A 96 3.28 -2.89 -4.80
N VAL A 97 2.80 -3.67 -5.75
CA VAL A 97 1.89 -4.80 -5.53
C VAL A 97 2.71 -6.09 -5.54
N LEU A 98 2.72 -6.81 -4.43
CA LEU A 98 3.52 -8.02 -4.27
C LEU A 98 2.67 -9.26 -4.54
N MET A 99 3.16 -10.18 -5.39
CA MET A 99 2.61 -11.50 -5.64
C MET A 99 1.09 -11.51 -5.88
N PRO A 100 0.55 -10.79 -6.89
CA PRO A 100 -0.86 -10.91 -7.27
C PRO A 100 -1.16 -12.36 -7.69
N LEU A 101 -2.41 -12.79 -7.54
CA LEU A 101 -2.83 -14.16 -7.89
C LEU A 101 -2.56 -14.51 -9.36
N ASP A 102 -2.69 -13.52 -10.23
CA ASP A 102 -2.46 -13.61 -11.68
C ASP A 102 -1.84 -12.28 -12.12
N ALA A 103 -0.56 -12.29 -12.42
CA ALA A 103 0.19 -11.07 -12.73
C ALA A 103 -0.26 -10.42 -14.05
N ASP A 104 -0.61 -11.20 -15.05
CA ASP A 104 -1.05 -10.70 -16.35
C ASP A 104 -2.41 -9.99 -16.22
N LYS A 105 -3.35 -10.63 -15.54
CA LYS A 105 -4.66 -10.01 -15.26
C LYS A 105 -4.55 -8.77 -14.37
N ALA A 106 -3.66 -8.81 -13.38
CA ALA A 106 -3.40 -7.64 -12.53
C ALA A 106 -2.89 -6.46 -13.37
N TYR A 107 -1.93 -6.73 -14.27
CA TYR A 107 -1.42 -5.73 -15.20
C TYR A 107 -2.52 -5.16 -16.10
N ASP A 108 -3.33 -6.01 -16.72
CA ASP A 108 -4.41 -5.58 -17.62
C ASP A 108 -5.43 -4.69 -16.89
N ARG A 109 -5.85 -5.04 -15.68
CA ARG A 109 -6.78 -4.24 -14.87
C ARG A 109 -6.19 -2.90 -14.44
N LEU A 110 -4.91 -2.90 -14.02
CA LEU A 110 -4.22 -1.66 -13.66
C LEU A 110 -4.07 -0.74 -14.87
N LEU A 111 -3.76 -1.30 -16.06
CA LEU A 111 -3.64 -0.53 -17.30
C LEU A 111 -5.00 0.01 -17.75
N GLU A 112 -6.06 -0.79 -17.72
CA GLU A 112 -7.41 -0.35 -18.02
C GLU A 112 -7.82 0.81 -17.11
N LYS A 113 -7.63 0.65 -15.81
CA LYS A 113 -7.94 1.68 -14.82
C LYS A 113 -7.10 2.95 -15.02
N TYR A 114 -5.80 2.82 -15.31
CA TYR A 114 -4.90 3.92 -15.60
C TYR A 114 -5.35 4.74 -16.83
N THR A 115 -5.90 4.08 -17.83
CA THR A 115 -6.35 4.75 -19.08
C THR A 115 -7.75 5.34 -18.98
N THR A 116 -8.58 4.91 -18.04
CA THR A 116 -9.99 5.30 -17.92
C THR A 116 -10.31 6.18 -16.71
N ASP A 117 -9.41 6.27 -15.73
CA ASP A 117 -9.61 7.01 -14.47
C ASP A 117 -8.44 7.97 -14.24
N GLU A 118 -8.67 9.27 -14.40
CA GLU A 118 -7.64 10.29 -14.25
C GLU A 118 -7.07 10.38 -12.84
N GLN A 119 -7.89 10.15 -11.79
CA GLN A 119 -7.41 10.14 -10.42
C GLN A 119 -6.48 8.95 -10.17
N PHE A 120 -6.85 7.77 -10.67
CA PHE A 120 -5.99 6.58 -10.58
C PHE A 120 -4.66 6.77 -11.31
N LYS A 121 -4.69 7.41 -12.49
CA LYS A 121 -3.50 7.75 -13.24
C LYS A 121 -2.54 8.63 -12.42
N ILE A 122 -3.05 9.66 -11.74
CA ILE A 122 -2.25 10.52 -10.87
C ILE A 122 -1.59 9.70 -9.74
N GLU A 123 -2.32 8.77 -9.13
CA GLU A 123 -1.78 7.89 -8.06
C GLU A 123 -0.65 7.00 -8.60
N VAL A 124 -0.85 6.37 -9.76
CA VAL A 124 0.19 5.54 -10.42
C VAL A 124 1.41 6.38 -10.79
N ASP A 125 1.24 7.56 -11.39
CA ASP A 125 2.34 8.44 -11.77
C ASP A 125 3.15 8.88 -10.54
N ASN A 126 2.50 9.13 -9.41
CA ASN A 126 3.17 9.43 -8.15
C ASN A 126 3.96 8.22 -7.59
N SER A 127 3.41 7.02 -7.72
CA SER A 127 4.10 5.79 -7.34
C SER A 127 5.34 5.54 -8.22
N VAL A 128 5.22 5.71 -9.52
CA VAL A 128 6.36 5.62 -10.46
C VAL A 128 7.46 6.62 -10.10
N LYS A 129 7.12 7.87 -9.78
CA LYS A 129 8.10 8.87 -9.34
C LYS A 129 8.85 8.43 -8.07
N ARG A 130 8.15 7.85 -7.08
CA ARG A 130 8.80 7.32 -5.87
C ARG A 130 9.72 6.14 -6.17
N ILE A 131 9.30 5.22 -7.03
CA ILE A 131 10.11 4.07 -7.47
C ILE A 131 11.38 4.54 -8.19
N ILE A 132 11.26 5.51 -9.11
CA ILE A 132 12.41 6.08 -9.83
C ILE A 132 13.39 6.74 -8.85
N ARG A 133 12.89 7.56 -7.91
CA ARG A 133 13.75 8.17 -6.87
C ARG A 133 14.51 7.13 -6.05
N ALA A 134 13.84 6.04 -5.65
CA ALA A 134 14.48 4.97 -4.91
C ALA A 134 15.57 4.28 -5.74
N LYS A 135 15.32 4.01 -7.03
CA LYS A 135 16.29 3.42 -7.94
C LYS A 135 17.49 4.32 -8.15
N LEU A 136 17.29 5.62 -8.33
CA LEU A 136 18.39 6.60 -8.45
C LEU A 136 19.23 6.66 -7.17
N ALA A 137 18.58 6.75 -6.01
CA ALA A 137 19.26 6.78 -4.71
C ALA A 137 20.09 5.53 -4.42
N LEU A 138 19.69 4.38 -4.98
CA LEU A 138 20.41 3.11 -4.88
C LEU A 138 21.47 2.90 -6.00
N GLY A 139 21.64 3.85 -6.92
CA GLY A 139 22.55 3.72 -8.05
C GLY A 139 22.12 2.67 -9.10
N LEU A 140 20.83 2.32 -9.14
CA LEU A 140 20.26 1.35 -10.08
C LEU A 140 19.84 1.98 -11.42
N MET A 141 19.89 3.29 -11.52
CA MET A 141 19.62 4.08 -12.72
C MET A 141 20.62 5.24 -12.78
N ASN A 142 21.03 5.63 -13.99
CA ASN A 142 21.83 6.84 -14.20
C ASN A 142 20.89 8.01 -14.51
N GLU A 143 21.27 9.22 -14.09
CA GLU A 143 20.69 10.45 -14.61
C GLU A 143 21.30 10.67 -16.01
N GLU A 144 20.53 10.43 -17.08
CA GLU A 144 20.85 10.86 -18.44
C GLU A 144 20.09 12.13 -18.78
#